data_c9264c0f566954014d3aa98c7787c41d
#
_entry.id   c9264c0f566954014d3aa98c7787c41d
#
_cell.length_a   1.000
_cell.length_b   1.000
_cell.length_c   1.000
_cell.angle_alpha   90.00
_cell.angle_beta   90.00
_cell.angle_gamma   90.00
#
_symmetry.space_group_name_H-M   'P 1'
#
loop_
_entity.id
_entity.type
_entity.pdbx_description
1 polymer ?
#
loop_
_entity_poly.entity_id
_entity_poly.type
_entity_poly.pdbx_seq_one_letter_code
_entity_poly.pdbx_strand_id
1 'polypeptide(L)'
;NTQYIILNLLETPLLAFILAFVIRYIADPNSDIYIFRETENIPIYIFMALIVALFIGLTVSAEEIFRDRKILKREAFLNLSRSSYLFSKIAILFILSAVQTVTFILIANGILQIRGMYFDYWLILFSTALFANMLGLNISATFNSAVTIYIVIPLLMIPMMVLSGAMFSFEKLNRAVGSINRVPLVAEFMVTKWGYEALVVHQFKDNDFQKVFFDIEKIQRNADFKVVHYIPELEKRVNYCIENLGEKNNPEIKKKFDDALAVIRRAVLTETSTYSKSIPYNYIDRLTPEKFDEEAAYPLIDYVDALKRFYNEIFLAQSQKRERIVEYLVSTNPKLYEGKRRAYHNESISDLATKFTEKNKILQYKDELVQQNDPVFRDPLPNHILDFRSHFLAPRKHFLGMYFDTFWFNLSAIWVMTILLYITLYYESLKKLIELFSKIKLPSLSK
;
A
#
# COMPACT_ATOMS: atom_id res chain seq x y z
N ASN A 1 -3.58 -23.02 -31.86
CA ASN A 1 -2.43 -23.92 -31.71
C ASN A 1 -2.53 -24.58 -30.33
N THR A 2 -2.86 -25.90 -30.33
CA THR A 2 -3.09 -26.67 -29.09
C THR A 2 -1.86 -26.66 -28.17
N GLN A 3 -0.65 -26.74 -28.73
CA GLN A 3 0.60 -26.71 -27.97
C GLN A 3 0.76 -25.36 -27.21
N TYR A 4 0.42 -24.24 -27.83
CA TYR A 4 0.48 -22.93 -27.21
C TYR A 4 -0.47 -22.82 -26.01
N ILE A 5 -1.69 -23.31 -26.16
CA ILE A 5 -2.68 -23.29 -25.06
C ILE A 5 -2.22 -24.19 -23.91
N ILE A 6 -1.72 -25.40 -24.21
CA ILE A 6 -1.22 -26.31 -23.19
C ILE A 6 -0.03 -25.72 -22.44
N LEU A 7 0.93 -25.13 -23.15
CA LEU A 7 2.09 -24.49 -22.51
C LEU A 7 1.65 -23.35 -21.56
N ASN A 8 0.80 -22.44 -22.03
CA ASN A 8 0.30 -21.34 -21.19
C ASN A 8 -0.51 -21.81 -19.98
N LEU A 9 -1.27 -22.90 -20.10
CA LEU A 9 -2.02 -23.48 -18.98
C LEU A 9 -1.13 -24.23 -17.99
N LEU A 10 -0.02 -24.85 -18.44
CA LEU A 10 0.92 -25.56 -17.57
C LEU A 10 1.93 -24.64 -16.89
N GLU A 11 2.28 -23.51 -17.51
CA GLU A 11 3.24 -22.54 -16.98
C GLU A 11 2.85 -22.06 -15.58
N THR A 12 1.58 -21.69 -15.41
CA THR A 12 1.08 -21.11 -14.16
C THR A 12 1.07 -22.09 -12.98
N PRO A 13 0.55 -23.32 -13.09
CA PRO A 13 0.66 -24.34 -12.04
C PRO A 13 2.11 -24.66 -11.65
N LEU A 14 3.00 -24.73 -12.66
CA LEU A 14 4.42 -25.02 -12.42
C LEU A 14 5.09 -23.88 -11.64
N LEU A 15 4.85 -22.63 -12.05
CA LEU A 15 5.37 -21.46 -11.33
C LEU A 15 4.80 -21.36 -9.92
N ALA A 16 3.52 -21.64 -9.73
CA ALA A 16 2.87 -21.67 -8.42
C ALA A 16 3.51 -22.72 -7.50
N PHE A 17 3.75 -23.92 -8.02
CA PHE A 17 4.38 -25.00 -7.27
C PHE A 17 5.82 -24.65 -6.89
N ILE A 18 6.63 -24.22 -7.86
CA ILE A 18 8.03 -23.85 -7.63
C ILE A 18 8.12 -22.72 -6.59
N LEU A 19 7.35 -21.65 -6.78
CA LEU A 19 7.37 -20.49 -5.88
C LEU A 19 6.97 -20.91 -4.46
N ALA A 20 5.84 -21.59 -4.30
CA ALA A 20 5.34 -21.97 -2.99
C ALA A 20 6.24 -23.02 -2.30
N PHE A 21 6.79 -23.96 -3.05
CA PHE A 21 7.70 -24.99 -2.53
C PHE A 21 9.01 -24.37 -2.02
N VAL A 22 9.61 -23.47 -2.78
CA VAL A 22 10.87 -22.78 -2.41
C VAL A 22 10.67 -21.85 -1.20
N ILE A 23 9.53 -21.17 -1.14
CA ILE A 23 9.25 -20.18 -0.07
C ILE A 23 8.79 -20.86 1.21
N ARG A 24 8.29 -22.08 1.16
CA ARG A 24 7.79 -22.83 2.33
C ARG A 24 8.93 -23.11 3.32
N TYR A 25 9.05 -22.20 4.29
CA TYR A 25 10.08 -22.24 5.33
C TYR A 25 9.54 -22.92 6.59
N ILE A 26 10.33 -23.83 7.17
CA ILE A 26 10.06 -24.48 8.46
C ILE A 26 11.03 -23.87 9.46
N ALA A 27 10.50 -23.16 10.46
CA ALA A 27 11.31 -22.38 11.40
C ALA A 27 12.10 -23.25 12.38
N ASP A 28 11.53 -24.39 12.83
CA ASP A 28 12.21 -25.30 13.74
C ASP A 28 13.03 -26.36 12.95
N PRO A 29 14.38 -26.34 13.03
CA PRO A 29 15.22 -27.31 12.33
C PRO A 29 15.04 -28.77 12.80
N ASN A 30 14.42 -28.97 13.98
CA ASN A 30 14.20 -30.29 14.58
C ASN A 30 12.79 -30.83 14.30
N SER A 31 11.98 -30.10 13.53
CA SER A 31 10.58 -30.44 13.24
C SER A 31 10.32 -30.34 11.74
N ASP A 32 9.55 -31.28 11.21
CA ASP A 32 9.03 -31.23 9.83
C ASP A 32 7.67 -30.51 9.74
N ILE A 33 7.21 -29.90 10.84
CA ILE A 33 5.89 -29.27 10.91
C ILE A 33 5.96 -27.84 10.41
N TYR A 34 5.25 -27.55 9.32
CA TYR A 34 5.07 -26.20 8.83
C TYR A 34 4.00 -25.47 9.65
N ILE A 35 4.34 -24.25 10.11
CA ILE A 35 3.45 -23.37 10.86
C ILE A 35 3.34 -22.04 10.10
N PHE A 36 2.15 -21.72 9.60
CA PHE A 36 1.90 -20.48 8.86
C PHE A 36 2.28 -19.22 9.64
N ARG A 37 2.03 -19.20 10.95
CA ARG A 37 2.36 -18.07 11.85
C ARG A 37 3.83 -17.69 11.79
N GLU A 38 4.74 -18.66 11.74
CA GLU A 38 6.20 -18.49 11.88
C GLU A 38 6.91 -18.33 10.55
N THR A 39 6.17 -18.42 9.44
CA THR A 39 6.74 -18.32 8.09
C THR A 39 7.06 -16.87 7.75
N GLU A 40 8.34 -16.55 7.65
CA GLU A 40 8.83 -15.18 7.37
C GLU A 40 8.61 -14.73 5.92
N ASN A 41 8.45 -15.66 4.99
CA ASN A 41 8.45 -15.39 3.55
C ASN A 41 7.09 -15.01 2.97
N ILE A 42 6.01 -14.91 3.77
CA ILE A 42 4.67 -14.60 3.27
C ILE A 42 4.57 -13.21 2.61
N PRO A 43 5.18 -12.12 3.13
CA PRO A 43 5.18 -10.84 2.42
C PRO A 43 5.85 -10.91 1.04
N ILE A 44 6.94 -11.67 0.95
CA ILE A 44 7.67 -11.90 -0.32
C ILE A 44 6.83 -12.74 -1.27
N TYR A 45 6.13 -13.76 -0.76
CA TYR A 45 5.19 -14.56 -1.56
C TYR A 45 4.10 -13.70 -2.19
N ILE A 46 3.46 -12.81 -1.43
CA ILE A 46 2.40 -11.91 -1.95
C ILE A 46 2.96 -11.06 -3.09
N PHE A 47 4.15 -10.50 -2.90
CA PHE A 47 4.81 -9.71 -3.94
C PHE A 47 5.12 -10.54 -5.19
N MET A 48 5.74 -11.69 -5.03
CA MET A 48 6.10 -12.56 -6.14
C MET A 48 4.89 -13.11 -6.90
N ALA A 49 3.79 -13.41 -6.19
CA ALA A 49 2.53 -13.83 -6.81
C ALA A 49 1.96 -12.74 -7.73
N LEU A 50 2.02 -11.47 -7.32
CA LEU A 50 1.63 -10.33 -8.15
C LEU A 50 2.53 -10.17 -9.38
N ILE A 51 3.84 -10.35 -9.21
CA ILE A 51 4.80 -10.28 -10.33
C ILE A 51 4.55 -11.41 -11.33
N VAL A 52 4.26 -12.63 -10.86
CA VAL A 52 3.91 -13.77 -11.72
C VAL A 52 2.62 -13.45 -12.49
N ALA A 53 1.58 -12.94 -11.83
CA ALA A 53 0.32 -12.58 -12.49
C ALA A 53 0.52 -11.48 -13.56
N LEU A 54 1.34 -10.46 -13.24
CA LEU A 54 1.71 -9.40 -14.17
C LEU A 54 2.50 -9.93 -15.36
N PHE A 55 3.50 -10.78 -15.12
CA PHE A 55 4.35 -11.36 -16.13
C PHE A 55 3.55 -12.24 -17.11
N ILE A 56 2.73 -13.14 -16.60
CA ILE A 56 1.91 -14.05 -17.41
C ILE A 56 0.94 -13.23 -18.27
N GLY A 57 0.24 -12.25 -17.69
CA GLY A 57 -0.66 -11.38 -18.45
C GLY A 57 0.05 -10.64 -19.58
N LEU A 58 1.23 -10.05 -19.30
CA LEU A 58 2.02 -9.34 -20.32
C LEU A 58 2.52 -10.26 -21.43
N THR A 59 3.09 -11.42 -21.09
CA THR A 59 3.68 -12.32 -22.09
C THR A 59 2.64 -12.91 -23.03
N VAL A 60 1.49 -13.32 -22.51
CA VAL A 60 0.41 -13.90 -23.32
C VAL A 60 -0.21 -12.86 -24.26
N SER A 61 -0.40 -11.62 -23.79
CA SER A 61 -1.13 -10.60 -24.54
C SER A 61 -0.25 -9.76 -25.48
N ALA A 62 1.05 -9.68 -25.22
CA ALA A 62 1.94 -8.78 -25.95
C ALA A 62 2.15 -9.12 -27.43
N GLU A 63 1.91 -10.35 -27.85
CA GLU A 63 2.01 -10.77 -29.25
C GLU A 63 0.65 -10.89 -29.97
N GLU A 64 -0.47 -10.84 -29.25
CA GLU A 64 -1.77 -11.18 -29.79
C GLU A 64 -2.18 -10.31 -31.02
N ILE A 65 -2.08 -8.99 -30.91
CA ILE A 65 -2.41 -8.08 -32.01
C ILE A 65 -1.30 -8.06 -33.07
N PHE A 66 -0.03 -8.11 -32.63
CA PHE A 66 1.12 -8.12 -33.53
C PHE A 66 1.06 -9.31 -34.48
N ARG A 67 0.76 -10.50 -33.98
CA ARG A 67 0.64 -11.73 -34.77
C ARG A 67 -0.48 -11.66 -35.80
N ASP A 68 -1.58 -11.03 -35.49
CA ASP A 68 -2.76 -10.93 -36.37
C ASP A 68 -2.67 -9.80 -37.41
N ARG A 69 -1.66 -8.91 -37.36
CA ARG A 69 -1.55 -7.74 -38.25
C ARG A 69 -1.65 -8.05 -39.75
N LYS A 70 -1.04 -9.17 -40.17
CA LYS A 70 -1.10 -9.54 -41.60
C LYS A 70 -2.53 -9.91 -42.02
N ILE A 71 -3.26 -10.54 -41.14
CA ILE A 71 -4.67 -10.94 -41.33
C ILE A 71 -5.53 -9.69 -41.32
N LEU A 72 -5.38 -8.85 -40.30
CA LEU A 72 -6.13 -7.59 -40.16
C LEU A 72 -5.97 -6.66 -41.38
N LYS A 73 -4.76 -6.57 -41.97
CA LYS A 73 -4.53 -5.79 -43.18
C LYS A 73 -5.28 -6.34 -44.40
N ARG A 74 -5.38 -7.67 -44.54
CA ARG A 74 -6.14 -8.32 -45.60
C ARG A 74 -7.64 -8.17 -45.44
N GLU A 75 -8.11 -8.27 -44.18
CA GLU A 75 -9.52 -8.20 -43.85
C GLU A 75 -10.05 -6.77 -43.68
N ALA A 76 -9.18 -5.75 -43.78
CA ALA A 76 -9.58 -4.36 -43.74
C ALA A 76 -10.62 -4.01 -44.81
N PHE A 77 -10.62 -4.73 -45.94
CA PHE A 77 -11.62 -4.57 -47.02
C PHE A 77 -13.01 -5.15 -46.63
N LEU A 78 -13.10 -5.99 -45.60
CA LEU A 78 -14.35 -6.64 -45.17
C LEU A 78 -15.09 -5.84 -44.06
N ASN A 79 -14.68 -4.57 -43.83
CA ASN A 79 -15.26 -3.69 -42.79
C ASN A 79 -15.36 -4.36 -41.41
N LEU A 80 -14.33 -5.11 -41.00
CA LEU A 80 -14.27 -5.76 -39.67
C LEU A 80 -14.44 -4.72 -38.56
N SER A 81 -15.44 -4.92 -37.71
CA SER A 81 -15.64 -4.03 -36.55
C SER A 81 -14.46 -4.16 -35.59
N ARG A 82 -13.74 -3.08 -35.37
CA ARG A 82 -12.61 -2.99 -34.45
C ARG A 82 -13.04 -3.38 -33.03
N SER A 83 -14.20 -2.89 -32.60
CA SER A 83 -14.74 -3.20 -31.28
C SER A 83 -14.95 -4.72 -31.08
N SER A 84 -15.54 -5.40 -32.07
CA SER A 84 -15.78 -6.83 -32.02
C SER A 84 -14.48 -7.63 -31.99
N TYR A 85 -13.48 -7.22 -32.76
CA TYR A 85 -12.15 -7.83 -32.75
C TYR A 85 -11.48 -7.68 -31.39
N LEU A 86 -11.39 -6.46 -30.84
CA LEU A 86 -10.78 -6.24 -29.52
C LEU A 86 -11.53 -6.98 -28.42
N PHE A 87 -12.87 -6.95 -28.45
CA PHE A 87 -13.67 -7.66 -27.46
C PHE A 87 -13.43 -9.16 -27.48
N SER A 88 -13.31 -9.77 -28.67
CA SER A 88 -13.02 -11.22 -28.77
C SER A 88 -11.66 -11.58 -28.15
N LYS A 89 -10.62 -10.74 -28.38
CA LYS A 89 -9.29 -10.94 -27.78
C LYS A 89 -9.33 -10.79 -26.27
N ILE A 90 -9.97 -9.75 -25.79
CA ILE A 90 -10.12 -9.47 -24.35
C ILE A 90 -10.89 -10.59 -23.67
N ALA A 91 -11.98 -11.10 -24.27
CA ALA A 91 -12.77 -12.19 -23.68
C ALA A 91 -11.95 -13.48 -23.53
N ILE A 92 -11.13 -13.82 -24.53
CA ILE A 92 -10.26 -15.00 -24.47
C ILE A 92 -9.21 -14.83 -23.37
N LEU A 93 -8.54 -13.65 -23.32
CA LEU A 93 -7.54 -13.35 -22.30
C LEU A 93 -8.14 -13.31 -20.89
N PHE A 94 -9.38 -12.82 -20.75
CA PHE A 94 -10.13 -12.82 -19.51
C PHE A 94 -10.33 -14.24 -18.97
N ILE A 95 -10.85 -15.15 -19.80
CA ILE A 95 -11.08 -16.55 -19.41
C ILE A 95 -9.76 -17.25 -19.09
N LEU A 96 -8.73 -17.04 -19.90
CA LEU A 96 -7.41 -17.62 -19.70
C LEU A 96 -6.79 -17.16 -18.38
N SER A 97 -6.78 -15.85 -18.11
CA SER A 97 -6.27 -15.30 -16.86
C SER A 97 -7.08 -15.75 -15.64
N ALA A 98 -8.39 -15.91 -15.76
CA ALA A 98 -9.21 -16.45 -14.68
C ALA A 98 -8.77 -17.88 -14.31
N VAL A 99 -8.60 -18.76 -15.30
CA VAL A 99 -8.16 -20.15 -15.08
C VAL A 99 -6.73 -20.17 -14.52
N GLN A 100 -5.82 -19.41 -15.10
CA GLN A 100 -4.42 -19.35 -14.66
C GLN A 100 -4.30 -18.87 -13.20
N THR A 101 -4.97 -17.79 -12.83
CA THR A 101 -4.88 -17.24 -11.47
C THR A 101 -5.60 -18.12 -10.44
N VAL A 102 -6.71 -18.77 -10.78
CA VAL A 102 -7.35 -19.76 -9.90
C VAL A 102 -6.42 -20.93 -9.63
N THR A 103 -5.83 -21.52 -10.68
CA THR A 103 -4.90 -22.66 -10.51
C THR A 103 -3.67 -22.26 -9.71
N PHE A 104 -3.13 -21.05 -9.93
CA PHE A 104 -2.03 -20.52 -9.14
C PHE A 104 -2.37 -20.47 -7.65
N ILE A 105 -3.51 -19.88 -7.29
CA ILE A 105 -3.91 -19.70 -5.89
C ILE A 105 -4.22 -21.04 -5.23
N LEU A 106 -4.91 -21.96 -5.91
CA LEU A 106 -5.21 -23.27 -5.34
C LEU A 106 -3.94 -24.04 -4.97
N ILE A 107 -2.91 -23.98 -5.81
CA ILE A 107 -1.64 -24.67 -5.56
C ILE A 107 -0.81 -23.91 -4.52
N ALA A 108 -0.55 -22.63 -4.73
CA ALA A 108 0.39 -21.88 -3.90
C ALA A 108 -0.16 -21.63 -2.50
N ASN A 109 -1.40 -21.15 -2.35
CA ASN A 109 -2.01 -20.95 -1.04
C ASN A 109 -2.26 -22.26 -0.32
N GLY A 110 -2.54 -23.36 -1.07
CA GLY A 110 -2.66 -24.70 -0.51
C GLY A 110 -1.35 -25.19 0.13
N ILE A 111 -0.23 -25.06 -0.57
CA ILE A 111 1.11 -25.42 -0.08
C ILE A 111 1.52 -24.55 1.13
N LEU A 112 1.26 -23.25 1.06
CA LEU A 112 1.61 -22.29 2.12
C LEU A 112 0.56 -22.21 3.24
N GLN A 113 -0.52 -22.99 3.14
CA GLN A 113 -1.61 -23.05 4.12
C GLN A 113 -2.24 -21.67 4.44
N ILE A 114 -2.34 -20.79 3.45
CA ILE A 114 -3.06 -19.52 3.56
C ILE A 114 -4.55 -19.83 3.53
N ARG A 115 -5.22 -19.71 4.68
CA ARG A 115 -6.61 -20.14 4.87
C ARG A 115 -7.57 -18.95 4.86
N GLY A 116 -8.80 -19.21 4.36
CA GLY A 116 -9.92 -18.25 4.43
C GLY A 116 -9.87 -17.09 3.44
N MET A 117 -8.81 -16.97 2.61
CA MET A 117 -8.60 -15.80 1.73
C MET A 117 -8.35 -16.19 0.26
N TYR A 118 -8.77 -17.37 -0.17
CA TYR A 118 -8.56 -17.82 -1.55
C TYR A 118 -9.21 -16.90 -2.58
N PHE A 119 -10.44 -16.47 -2.32
CA PHE A 119 -11.18 -15.60 -3.22
C PHE A 119 -10.55 -14.20 -3.31
N ASP A 120 -10.11 -13.65 -2.18
CA ASP A 120 -9.52 -12.32 -2.11
C ASP A 120 -8.18 -12.26 -2.86
N TYR A 121 -7.34 -13.26 -2.65
CA TYR A 121 -6.09 -13.39 -3.41
C TYR A 121 -6.36 -13.59 -4.91
N TRP A 122 -7.30 -14.45 -5.25
CA TRP A 122 -7.67 -14.64 -6.65
C TRP A 122 -8.15 -13.35 -7.30
N LEU A 123 -9.00 -12.61 -6.63
CA LEU A 123 -9.60 -11.39 -7.18
C LEU A 123 -8.53 -10.32 -7.49
N ILE A 124 -7.55 -10.15 -6.61
CA ILE A 124 -6.44 -9.21 -6.82
C ILE A 124 -5.49 -9.71 -7.92
N LEU A 125 -5.07 -10.98 -7.89
CA LEU A 125 -4.18 -11.52 -8.91
C LEU A 125 -4.83 -11.54 -10.29
N PHE A 126 -6.09 -11.92 -10.37
CA PHE A 126 -6.87 -11.88 -11.59
C PHE A 126 -6.98 -10.45 -12.15
N SER A 127 -7.31 -9.46 -11.30
CA SER A 127 -7.39 -8.07 -11.70
C SER A 127 -6.03 -7.52 -12.17
N THR A 128 -4.94 -7.93 -11.52
CA THR A 128 -3.57 -7.59 -11.92
C THR A 128 -3.22 -8.22 -13.27
N ALA A 129 -3.59 -9.47 -13.52
CA ALA A 129 -3.40 -10.13 -14.81
C ALA A 129 -4.22 -9.49 -15.93
N LEU A 130 -5.45 -9.03 -15.65
CA LEU A 130 -6.26 -8.27 -16.62
C LEU A 130 -5.65 -6.92 -16.95
N PHE A 131 -5.14 -6.18 -15.96
CA PHE A 131 -4.37 -4.96 -16.20
C PHE A 131 -3.17 -5.25 -17.11
N ALA A 132 -2.42 -6.31 -16.82
CA ALA A 132 -1.28 -6.74 -17.61
C ALA A 132 -1.67 -7.11 -19.04
N ASN A 133 -2.80 -7.80 -19.24
CA ASN A 133 -3.35 -8.10 -20.57
C ASN A 133 -3.65 -6.83 -21.36
N MET A 134 -4.30 -5.84 -20.74
CA MET A 134 -4.60 -4.58 -21.41
C MET A 134 -3.33 -3.81 -21.77
N LEU A 135 -2.33 -3.82 -20.89
CA LEU A 135 -1.03 -3.20 -21.15
C LEU A 135 -0.29 -3.92 -22.29
N GLY A 136 -0.26 -5.26 -22.27
CA GLY A 136 0.36 -6.08 -23.30
C GLY A 136 -0.32 -5.91 -24.67
N LEU A 137 -1.66 -5.83 -24.72
CA LEU A 137 -2.37 -5.52 -25.97
C LEU A 137 -2.03 -4.12 -26.51
N ASN A 138 -1.86 -3.11 -25.66
CA ASN A 138 -1.38 -1.77 -26.07
C ASN A 138 0.03 -1.85 -26.67
N ILE A 139 0.95 -2.60 -26.05
CA ILE A 139 2.30 -2.85 -26.57
C ILE A 139 2.22 -3.55 -27.93
N SER A 140 1.42 -4.61 -28.02
CA SER A 140 1.20 -5.39 -29.24
C SER A 140 0.63 -4.56 -30.41
N ALA A 141 -0.27 -3.64 -30.10
CA ALA A 141 -0.86 -2.73 -31.10
C ALA A 141 0.15 -1.68 -31.57
N THR A 142 1.09 -1.29 -30.73
CA THR A 142 1.99 -0.16 -30.96
C THR A 142 3.25 -0.56 -31.72
N PHE A 143 3.93 -1.61 -31.28
CA PHE A 143 5.25 -1.98 -31.83
C PHE A 143 5.14 -2.94 -33.03
N ASN A 144 6.06 -2.78 -33.99
CA ASN A 144 6.08 -3.53 -35.25
C ASN A 144 7.08 -4.71 -35.26
N SER A 145 7.78 -4.94 -34.17
CA SER A 145 8.82 -5.96 -34.04
C SER A 145 8.64 -6.75 -32.76
N ALA A 146 8.65 -8.08 -32.86
CA ALA A 146 8.61 -8.96 -31.69
C ALA A 146 9.79 -8.70 -30.74
N VAL A 147 10.99 -8.44 -31.27
CA VAL A 147 12.18 -8.11 -30.47
C VAL A 147 11.95 -6.87 -29.64
N THR A 148 11.35 -5.82 -30.20
CA THR A 148 11.01 -4.58 -29.48
C THR A 148 10.00 -4.86 -28.38
N ILE A 149 9.00 -5.68 -28.62
CA ILE A 149 7.98 -6.08 -27.63
C ILE A 149 8.65 -6.74 -26.42
N TYR A 150 9.54 -7.72 -26.65
CA TYR A 150 10.26 -8.41 -25.57
C TYR A 150 11.23 -7.53 -24.77
N ILE A 151 11.76 -6.46 -25.38
CA ILE A 151 12.59 -5.49 -24.67
C ILE A 151 11.74 -4.56 -23.81
N VAL A 152 10.56 -4.17 -24.28
CA VAL A 152 9.66 -3.24 -23.56
C VAL A 152 9.04 -3.89 -22.32
N ILE A 153 8.75 -5.19 -22.33
CA ILE A 153 8.16 -5.90 -21.19
C ILE A 153 9.01 -5.75 -19.91
N PRO A 154 10.29 -6.16 -19.87
CA PRO A 154 11.13 -5.97 -18.69
C PRO A 154 11.31 -4.49 -18.32
N LEU A 155 11.42 -3.60 -19.32
CA LEU A 155 11.56 -2.17 -19.09
C LEU A 155 10.36 -1.57 -18.33
N LEU A 156 9.15 -2.08 -18.55
CA LEU A 156 7.95 -1.69 -17.82
C LEU A 156 7.81 -2.43 -16.47
N MET A 157 8.23 -3.68 -16.41
CA MET A 157 8.13 -4.48 -15.17
C MET A 157 9.05 -3.97 -14.07
N ILE A 158 10.29 -3.58 -14.40
CA ILE A 158 11.27 -3.13 -13.40
C ILE A 158 10.76 -1.95 -12.57
N PRO A 159 10.25 -0.83 -13.13
CA PRO A 159 9.65 0.22 -12.34
C PRO A 159 8.45 -0.24 -11.49
N MET A 160 7.62 -1.13 -12.01
CA MET A 160 6.49 -1.69 -11.27
C MET A 160 6.94 -2.51 -10.06
N MET A 161 8.05 -3.26 -10.18
CA MET A 161 8.63 -3.99 -9.06
C MET A 161 9.24 -3.05 -8.02
N VAL A 162 10.06 -2.09 -8.44
CA VAL A 162 10.77 -1.16 -7.55
C VAL A 162 9.80 -0.26 -6.78
N LEU A 163 8.76 0.23 -7.45
CA LEU A 163 7.76 1.15 -6.88
C LEU A 163 6.52 0.44 -6.32
N SER A 164 6.61 -0.85 -6.05
CA SER A 164 5.54 -1.62 -5.41
C SER A 164 5.36 -1.35 -3.92
N GLY A 165 6.39 -0.83 -3.25
CA GLY A 165 6.47 -0.73 -1.79
C GLY A 165 6.88 -2.02 -1.09
N ALA A 166 7.03 -3.14 -1.83
CA ALA A 166 7.47 -4.42 -1.29
C ALA A 166 8.99 -4.49 -1.11
N MET A 167 9.75 -4.04 -2.11
CA MET A 167 11.21 -4.10 -2.10
C MET A 167 11.85 -2.93 -1.35
N PHE A 168 11.30 -1.74 -1.54
CA PHE A 168 11.84 -0.51 -0.97
C PHE A 168 10.73 0.30 -0.29
N SER A 169 10.99 0.74 0.94
CA SER A 169 10.09 1.66 1.64
C SER A 169 10.12 3.02 0.94
N PHE A 170 8.96 3.61 0.70
CA PHE A 170 8.82 4.88 -0.03
C PHE A 170 9.54 6.06 0.64
N GLU A 171 9.65 6.03 1.96
CA GLU A 171 10.37 7.05 2.74
C GLU A 171 11.89 6.99 2.56
N LYS A 172 12.42 5.82 2.11
CA LYS A 172 13.86 5.56 1.92
C LYS A 172 14.29 5.69 0.44
N LEU A 173 13.36 6.05 -0.45
CA LEU A 173 13.70 6.35 -1.85
C LEU A 173 14.42 7.70 -2.00
N ASN A 174 15.02 7.93 -3.19
CA ASN A 174 15.60 9.22 -3.53
C ASN A 174 14.57 10.35 -3.29
N ARG A 175 15.01 11.46 -2.68
CA ARG A 175 14.14 12.59 -2.30
C ARG A 175 13.35 13.20 -3.45
N ALA A 176 13.83 13.06 -4.70
CA ALA A 176 13.10 13.51 -5.89
C ALA A 176 11.85 12.68 -6.20
N VAL A 177 11.82 11.42 -5.76
CA VAL A 177 10.73 10.46 -6.00
C VAL A 177 10.02 10.08 -4.71
N GLY A 178 10.76 9.95 -3.60
CA GLY A 178 10.26 9.53 -2.29
C GLY A 178 9.35 10.58 -1.63
N SER A 179 8.54 10.12 -0.69
CA SER A 179 7.68 10.98 0.13
C SER A 179 7.58 10.41 1.55
N ILE A 180 7.58 11.28 2.55
CA ILE A 180 7.58 10.88 3.97
C ILE A 180 6.17 10.54 4.47
N ASN A 181 5.17 11.34 4.06
CA ASN A 181 3.80 11.24 4.59
C ASN A 181 2.84 10.48 3.69
N ARG A 182 3.19 10.27 2.42
CA ARG A 182 2.28 9.74 1.41
C ARG A 182 3.02 8.88 0.40
N VAL A 183 2.29 7.99 -0.25
CA VAL A 183 2.82 7.25 -1.39
C VAL A 183 3.23 8.24 -2.51
N PRO A 184 4.42 8.08 -3.12
CA PRO A 184 4.85 8.90 -4.24
C PRO A 184 3.88 8.84 -5.42
N LEU A 185 3.67 9.98 -6.11
CA LEU A 185 2.75 10.03 -7.26
C LEU A 185 3.10 9.01 -8.35
N VAL A 186 4.39 8.78 -8.60
CA VAL A 186 4.83 7.80 -9.62
C VAL A 186 4.41 6.38 -9.23
N ALA A 187 4.44 6.05 -7.94
CA ALA A 187 4.03 4.74 -7.44
C ALA A 187 2.51 4.51 -7.54
N GLU A 188 1.70 5.57 -7.53
CA GLU A 188 0.25 5.46 -7.72
C GLU A 188 -0.14 4.96 -9.13
N PHE A 189 0.75 5.06 -10.12
CA PHE A 189 0.56 4.49 -11.45
C PHE A 189 0.99 3.02 -11.55
N MET A 190 1.53 2.44 -10.48
CA MET A 190 2.03 1.06 -10.48
C MET A 190 0.96 0.10 -9.93
N VAL A 191 0.47 -0.79 -10.79
CA VAL A 191 -0.54 -1.80 -10.39
C VAL A 191 -0.07 -2.68 -9.25
N THR A 192 1.22 -3.01 -9.20
CA THR A 192 1.85 -3.83 -8.17
C THR A 192 1.76 -3.19 -6.78
N LYS A 193 1.84 -1.86 -6.68
CA LYS A 193 1.63 -1.13 -5.43
C LYS A 193 0.21 -1.34 -4.89
N TRP A 194 -0.79 -1.20 -5.75
CA TRP A 194 -2.19 -1.35 -5.36
C TRP A 194 -2.52 -2.79 -4.95
N GLY A 195 -2.06 -3.76 -5.72
CA GLY A 195 -2.26 -5.17 -5.42
C GLY A 195 -1.53 -5.61 -4.13
N TYR A 196 -0.28 -5.21 -3.95
CA TYR A 196 0.51 -5.55 -2.78
C TYR A 196 -0.07 -4.96 -1.50
N GLU A 197 -0.37 -3.66 -1.50
CA GLU A 197 -1.01 -3.00 -0.38
C GLU A 197 -2.37 -3.63 -0.03
N ALA A 198 -3.19 -3.96 -1.05
CA ALA A 198 -4.48 -4.61 -0.83
C ALA A 198 -4.32 -5.94 -0.10
N LEU A 199 -3.46 -6.83 -0.61
CA LEU A 199 -3.30 -8.18 -0.05
C LEU A 199 -2.63 -8.16 1.33
N VAL A 200 -1.60 -7.33 1.54
CA VAL A 200 -0.91 -7.25 2.84
C VAL A 200 -1.85 -6.71 3.93
N VAL A 201 -2.56 -5.60 3.65
CA VAL A 201 -3.49 -5.03 4.62
C VAL A 201 -4.64 -6.00 4.91
N HIS A 202 -5.21 -6.64 3.89
CA HIS A 202 -6.29 -7.59 4.05
C HIS A 202 -5.86 -8.83 4.82
N GLN A 203 -4.69 -9.42 4.48
CA GLN A 203 -4.11 -10.56 5.19
C GLN A 203 -3.85 -10.25 6.66
N PHE A 204 -3.43 -9.03 6.99
CA PHE A 204 -3.25 -8.61 8.38
C PHE A 204 -4.58 -8.38 9.09
N LYS A 205 -5.46 -7.53 8.52
CA LYS A 205 -6.63 -6.98 9.20
C LYS A 205 -7.82 -7.94 9.24
N ASP A 206 -8.11 -8.62 8.12
CA ASP A 206 -9.39 -9.30 7.88
C ASP A 206 -9.32 -10.83 8.05
N ASN A 207 -8.16 -11.36 8.47
CA ASN A 207 -8.04 -12.78 8.76
C ASN A 207 -8.90 -13.19 9.97
N ASP A 208 -9.30 -14.47 10.06
CA ASP A 208 -10.24 -14.99 11.05
C ASP A 208 -9.76 -14.92 12.51
N PHE A 209 -8.49 -14.61 12.75
CA PHE A 209 -7.96 -14.33 14.07
C PHE A 209 -7.96 -12.83 14.38
N GLN A 210 -7.34 -12.01 13.50
CA GLN A 210 -7.06 -10.59 13.77
C GLN A 210 -8.30 -9.71 13.71
N LYS A 211 -9.28 -10.03 12.85
CA LYS A 211 -10.50 -9.21 12.67
C LYS A 211 -11.28 -8.92 13.96
N VAL A 212 -11.17 -9.82 14.96
CA VAL A 212 -11.83 -9.64 16.26
C VAL A 212 -11.14 -8.58 17.13
N PHE A 213 -9.83 -8.41 16.94
CA PHE A 213 -9.00 -7.50 17.73
C PHE A 213 -8.71 -6.18 17.05
N PHE A 214 -8.83 -6.13 15.73
CA PHE A 214 -8.30 -5.03 14.89
C PHE A 214 -8.76 -3.64 15.35
N ASP A 215 -10.06 -3.42 15.55
CA ASP A 215 -10.59 -2.10 15.92
C ASP A 215 -10.15 -1.69 17.33
N ILE A 216 -10.03 -2.65 18.25
CA ILE A 216 -9.56 -2.41 19.61
C ILE A 216 -8.07 -2.06 19.58
N GLU A 217 -7.27 -2.87 18.90
CA GLU A 217 -5.83 -2.66 18.75
C GLU A 217 -5.50 -1.37 18.00
N LYS A 218 -6.30 -0.99 17.02
CA LYS A 218 -6.17 0.28 16.31
C LYS A 218 -6.25 1.47 17.27
N ILE A 219 -7.26 1.50 18.14
CA ILE A 219 -7.44 2.59 19.12
C ILE A 219 -6.32 2.52 20.17
N GLN A 220 -6.00 1.32 20.67
CA GLN A 220 -4.95 1.09 21.64
C GLN A 220 -3.57 1.55 21.13
N ARG A 221 -3.17 1.13 19.92
CA ARG A 221 -1.87 1.48 19.33
C ARG A 221 -1.73 2.97 19.02
N ASN A 222 -2.81 3.60 18.57
CA ASN A 222 -2.79 5.05 18.37
C ASN A 222 -2.63 5.81 19.69
N ALA A 223 -3.31 5.36 20.77
CA ALA A 223 -3.15 5.96 22.10
C ALA A 223 -1.75 5.71 22.66
N ASP A 224 -1.22 4.49 22.54
CA ASP A 224 0.14 4.13 22.94
C ASP A 224 1.20 5.01 22.25
N PHE A 225 1.11 5.18 20.93
CA PHE A 225 2.00 6.07 20.20
C PHE A 225 1.94 7.51 20.73
N LYS A 226 0.73 8.02 21.02
CA LYS A 226 0.57 9.37 21.58
C LYS A 226 1.25 9.49 22.94
N VAL A 227 1.06 8.54 23.85
CA VAL A 227 1.64 8.56 25.19
C VAL A 227 3.16 8.37 25.18
N VAL A 228 3.65 7.41 24.39
CA VAL A 228 5.06 6.97 24.46
C VAL A 228 6.00 7.79 23.59
N HIS A 229 5.51 8.32 22.45
CA HIS A 229 6.37 8.99 21.48
C HIS A 229 5.97 10.43 21.20
N TYR A 230 4.69 10.68 20.94
CA TYR A 230 4.24 12.00 20.46
C TYR A 230 4.26 13.06 21.55
N ILE A 231 3.65 12.76 22.70
CA ILE A 231 3.56 13.72 23.81
C ILE A 231 4.93 14.01 24.42
N PRO A 232 5.82 13.04 24.70
CA PRO A 232 7.17 13.34 25.16
C PRO A 232 7.97 14.22 24.21
N GLU A 233 7.79 14.06 22.90
CA GLU A 233 8.46 14.91 21.92
C GLU A 233 7.84 16.32 21.87
N LEU A 234 6.55 16.44 22.19
CA LEU A 234 5.87 17.72 22.36
C LEU A 234 6.32 18.42 23.67
N GLU A 235 6.34 17.69 24.80
CA GLU A 235 6.83 18.16 26.10
C GLU A 235 8.26 18.73 25.98
N LYS A 236 9.14 18.04 25.28
CA LYS A 236 10.52 18.50 25.04
C LYS A 236 10.56 19.86 24.32
N ARG A 237 9.67 20.09 23.35
CA ARG A 237 9.59 21.37 22.64
C ARG A 237 8.97 22.47 23.51
N VAL A 238 7.94 22.14 24.26
CA VAL A 238 7.32 23.07 25.21
C VAL A 238 8.35 23.53 26.24
N ASN A 239 9.08 22.62 26.86
CA ASN A 239 10.13 22.93 27.83
C ASN A 239 11.22 23.79 27.18
N TYR A 240 11.66 23.46 25.97
CA TYR A 240 12.64 24.29 25.24
C TYR A 240 12.16 25.74 25.02
N CYS A 241 10.88 25.91 24.63
CA CYS A 241 10.31 27.25 24.46
C CYS A 241 10.22 28.02 25.79
N ILE A 242 9.90 27.36 26.89
CA ILE A 242 9.81 27.98 28.23
C ILE A 242 11.20 28.40 28.71
N GLU A 243 12.19 27.53 28.65
CA GLU A 243 13.58 27.79 29.08
C GLU A 243 14.21 28.92 28.30
N ASN A 244 13.85 29.10 27.03
CA ASN A 244 14.42 30.14 26.17
C ASN A 244 13.50 31.35 25.94
N LEU A 245 12.45 31.50 26.76
CA LEU A 245 11.48 32.61 26.62
C LEU A 245 12.10 33.98 26.70
N GLY A 246 13.05 34.19 27.64
CA GLY A 246 13.80 35.45 27.81
C GLY A 246 14.78 35.76 26.67
N GLU A 247 15.22 34.74 25.94
CA GLU A 247 16.23 34.85 24.88
C GLU A 247 15.64 34.61 23.45
N LYS A 248 14.31 34.62 23.31
CA LYS A 248 13.62 34.35 22.04
C LYS A 248 14.02 35.21 20.85
N ASN A 249 14.61 36.40 21.11
CA ASN A 249 15.10 37.31 20.09
C ASN A 249 16.59 37.11 19.73
N ASN A 250 17.31 36.24 20.44
CA ASN A 250 18.70 35.91 20.11
C ASN A 250 18.74 35.16 18.76
N PRO A 251 19.53 35.59 17.75
CA PRO A 251 19.55 34.98 16.41
C PRO A 251 19.88 33.49 16.41
N GLU A 252 20.67 32.99 17.35
CA GLU A 252 21.05 31.58 17.46
C GLU A 252 19.89 30.70 17.96
N ILE A 253 19.06 31.23 18.84
CA ILE A 253 17.94 30.54 19.49
C ILE A 253 16.65 30.71 18.68
N LYS A 254 16.45 31.89 18.09
CA LYS A 254 15.20 32.28 17.41
C LYS A 254 14.68 31.24 16.43
N LYS A 255 15.53 30.75 15.52
CA LYS A 255 15.10 29.78 14.53
C LYS A 255 14.56 28.48 15.16
N LYS A 256 15.25 27.96 16.17
CA LYS A 256 14.82 26.73 16.88
C LYS A 256 13.56 26.98 17.71
N PHE A 257 13.43 28.17 18.28
CA PHE A 257 12.25 28.57 19.05
C PHE A 257 11.02 28.68 18.14
N ASP A 258 11.15 29.37 17.00
CA ASP A 258 10.09 29.54 16.02
C ASP A 258 9.64 28.18 15.45
N ASP A 259 10.59 27.31 15.09
CA ASP A 259 10.33 25.94 14.61
C ASP A 259 9.61 25.10 15.68
N ALA A 260 10.06 25.15 16.95
CA ALA A 260 9.44 24.42 18.05
C ALA A 260 7.99 24.88 18.29
N LEU A 261 7.77 26.19 18.29
CA LEU A 261 6.45 26.78 18.53
C LEU A 261 5.49 26.51 17.35
N ALA A 262 5.99 26.49 16.11
CA ALA A 262 5.18 26.10 14.95
C ALA A 262 4.69 24.64 15.05
N VAL A 263 5.57 23.72 15.48
CA VAL A 263 5.19 22.32 15.72
C VAL A 263 4.17 22.21 16.85
N ILE A 264 4.37 22.90 17.98
CA ILE A 264 3.44 22.91 19.11
C ILE A 264 2.07 23.41 18.65
N ARG A 265 2.04 24.56 17.97
CA ARG A 265 0.79 25.16 17.46
C ARG A 265 0.05 24.20 16.54
N ARG A 266 0.77 23.56 15.60
CA ARG A 266 0.18 22.59 14.67
C ARG A 266 -0.39 21.39 15.42
N ALA A 267 0.36 20.86 16.40
CA ALA A 267 -0.07 19.77 17.25
C ALA A 267 -1.36 20.09 18.01
N VAL A 268 -1.39 21.23 18.71
CA VAL A 268 -2.55 21.69 19.49
C VAL A 268 -3.76 21.91 18.58
N LEU A 269 -3.60 22.52 17.40
CA LEU A 269 -4.69 22.71 16.43
C LEU A 269 -5.27 21.37 15.97
N THR A 270 -4.42 20.38 15.66
CA THR A 270 -4.85 19.06 15.22
C THR A 270 -5.62 18.31 16.31
N GLU A 271 -5.08 18.28 17.52
CA GLU A 271 -5.72 17.61 18.66
C GLU A 271 -7.03 18.31 19.08
N THR A 272 -7.03 19.63 19.13
CA THR A 272 -8.25 20.40 19.48
C THR A 272 -9.33 20.25 18.40
N SER A 273 -8.97 20.20 17.13
CA SER A 273 -9.94 19.96 16.04
C SER A 273 -10.62 18.58 16.14
N THR A 274 -9.90 17.58 16.66
CA THR A 274 -10.39 16.21 16.79
C THR A 274 -11.16 15.98 18.09
N TYR A 275 -10.70 16.58 19.20
CA TYR A 275 -11.20 16.34 20.55
C TYR A 275 -11.60 17.62 21.31
N SER A 276 -12.08 18.65 20.61
CA SER A 276 -12.41 19.96 21.18
C SER A 276 -13.36 19.93 22.39
N LYS A 277 -14.25 18.94 22.45
CA LYS A 277 -15.18 18.77 23.57
C LYS A 277 -14.54 18.13 24.81
N SER A 278 -13.48 17.36 24.64
CA SER A 278 -12.85 16.59 25.72
C SER A 278 -11.68 17.33 26.35
N ILE A 279 -10.89 18.02 25.52
CA ILE A 279 -9.69 18.75 25.96
C ILE A 279 -9.63 20.10 25.21
N PRO A 280 -10.36 21.13 25.72
CA PRO A 280 -10.34 22.45 25.08
C PRO A 280 -9.02 23.20 25.38
N TYR A 281 -8.51 23.94 24.40
CA TYR A 281 -7.40 24.86 24.58
C TYR A 281 -7.74 26.24 23.99
N ASN A 282 -7.81 27.27 24.83
CA ASN A 282 -8.32 28.59 24.46
C ASN A 282 -7.24 29.59 24.07
N TYR A 283 -5.94 29.24 24.17
CA TYR A 283 -4.82 30.15 23.97
C TYR A 283 -4.08 29.93 22.64
N ILE A 284 -4.73 29.33 21.65
CA ILE A 284 -4.11 29.00 20.35
C ILE A 284 -3.51 30.23 19.64
N ASP A 285 -4.21 31.39 19.75
CA ASP A 285 -3.77 32.66 19.13
C ASP A 285 -2.50 33.24 19.77
N ARG A 286 -2.12 32.77 20.97
CA ARG A 286 -0.89 33.15 21.67
C ARG A 286 0.29 32.22 21.34
N LEU A 287 0.07 31.12 20.65
CA LEU A 287 1.13 30.21 20.20
C LEU A 287 1.82 30.73 18.93
N THR A 288 2.29 31.98 18.98
CA THR A 288 3.11 32.61 17.94
C THR A 288 4.35 33.25 18.59
N PRO A 289 5.49 33.35 17.87
CA PRO A 289 6.74 33.84 18.43
C PRO A 289 6.62 35.23 19.12
N GLU A 290 5.76 36.09 18.59
CA GLU A 290 5.56 37.43 19.11
C GLU A 290 4.74 37.45 20.41
N LYS A 291 3.73 36.57 20.52
CA LYS A 291 2.72 36.58 21.59
C LYS A 291 2.96 35.54 22.68
N PHE A 292 3.90 34.60 22.46
CA PHE A 292 4.18 33.55 23.43
C PHE A 292 4.90 34.13 24.64
N ASP A 293 4.31 33.96 25.81
CA ASP A 293 4.73 34.49 27.10
C ASP A 293 4.45 33.48 28.24
N GLU A 294 4.78 33.82 29.47
CA GLU A 294 4.54 32.94 30.61
C GLU A 294 3.06 32.64 30.85
N GLU A 295 2.15 33.59 30.55
CA GLU A 295 0.71 33.38 30.69
C GLU A 295 0.16 32.35 29.68
N ALA A 296 0.81 32.21 28.51
CA ALA A 296 0.46 31.15 27.54
C ALA A 296 1.18 29.83 27.84
N ALA A 297 2.35 29.85 28.48
CA ALA A 297 3.17 28.70 28.77
C ALA A 297 2.52 27.75 29.81
N TYR A 298 2.00 28.30 30.93
CA TYR A 298 1.38 27.46 31.97
C TYR A 298 0.14 26.70 31.47
N PRO A 299 -0.85 27.34 30.82
CA PRO A 299 -1.98 26.62 30.24
C PRO A 299 -1.59 25.58 29.17
N LEU A 300 -0.45 25.77 28.50
CA LEU A 300 0.07 24.82 27.52
C LEU A 300 0.62 23.57 28.20
N ILE A 301 1.32 23.69 29.33
CA ILE A 301 1.78 22.55 30.13
C ILE A 301 0.57 21.74 30.62
N ASP A 302 -0.41 22.44 31.24
CA ASP A 302 -1.63 21.80 31.75
C ASP A 302 -2.39 21.05 30.63
N TYR A 303 -2.45 21.64 29.43
CA TYR A 303 -3.05 21.02 28.25
C TYR A 303 -2.31 19.75 27.84
N VAL A 304 -0.99 19.79 27.73
CA VAL A 304 -0.18 18.63 27.35
C VAL A 304 -0.31 17.50 28.38
N ASP A 305 -0.34 17.83 29.67
CA ASP A 305 -0.57 16.88 30.75
C ASP A 305 -2.00 16.28 30.70
N ALA A 306 -3.00 17.10 30.43
CA ALA A 306 -4.37 16.62 30.23
C ALA A 306 -4.47 15.69 29.02
N LEU A 307 -3.79 16.02 27.91
CA LEU A 307 -3.72 15.20 26.71
C LEU A 307 -3.07 13.85 27.00
N LYS A 308 -2.01 13.82 27.80
CA LYS A 308 -1.32 12.58 28.23
C LYS A 308 -2.23 11.68 29.05
N ARG A 309 -2.95 12.25 30.03
CA ARG A 309 -3.94 11.52 30.85
C ARG A 309 -5.05 10.95 29.99
N PHE A 310 -5.60 11.73 29.08
CA PHE A 310 -6.67 11.31 28.19
C PHE A 310 -6.28 10.11 27.32
N TYR A 311 -5.10 10.17 26.66
CA TYR A 311 -4.67 9.04 25.82
C TYR A 311 -4.29 7.82 26.66
N ASN A 312 -3.76 8.01 27.88
CA ASN A 312 -3.48 6.89 28.77
C ASN A 312 -4.76 6.19 29.23
N GLU A 313 -5.83 6.91 29.53
CA GLU A 313 -7.15 6.34 29.83
C GLU A 313 -7.70 5.54 28.65
N ILE A 314 -7.59 6.06 27.43
CA ILE A 314 -7.99 5.32 26.22
C ILE A 314 -7.19 4.03 26.08
N PHE A 315 -5.86 4.11 26.22
CA PHE A 315 -4.98 2.95 26.14
C PHE A 315 -5.37 1.87 27.16
N LEU A 316 -5.55 2.23 28.42
CA LEU A 316 -5.94 1.31 29.49
C LEU A 316 -7.32 0.68 29.24
N ALA A 317 -8.30 1.49 28.83
CA ALA A 317 -9.64 1.00 28.52
C ALA A 317 -9.64 -0.02 27.36
N GLN A 318 -8.87 0.23 26.30
CA GLN A 318 -8.77 -0.72 25.18
C GLN A 318 -7.96 -1.96 25.52
N SER A 319 -6.88 -1.81 26.32
CA SER A 319 -6.12 -2.95 26.84
C SER A 319 -7.02 -3.91 27.65
N GLN A 320 -7.82 -3.39 28.57
CA GLN A 320 -8.78 -4.18 29.32
C GLN A 320 -9.84 -4.87 28.46
N LYS A 321 -10.33 -4.18 27.42
CA LYS A 321 -11.27 -4.81 26.47
C LYS A 321 -10.62 -5.98 25.74
N ARG A 322 -9.40 -5.78 25.26
CA ARG A 322 -8.64 -6.82 24.56
C ARG A 322 -8.39 -8.03 25.46
N GLU A 323 -7.95 -7.79 26.68
CA GLU A 323 -7.71 -8.85 27.67
C GLU A 323 -8.97 -9.66 28.00
N ARG A 324 -10.11 -9.00 28.20
CA ARG A 324 -11.40 -9.70 28.42
C ARG A 324 -11.78 -10.61 27.26
N ILE A 325 -11.55 -10.17 26.01
CA ILE A 325 -11.83 -11.00 24.83
C ILE A 325 -10.89 -12.21 24.78
N VAL A 326 -9.60 -12.00 25.05
CA VAL A 326 -8.62 -13.09 25.10
C VAL A 326 -8.97 -14.08 26.20
N GLU A 327 -9.27 -13.60 27.40
CA GLU A 327 -9.68 -14.43 28.54
C GLU A 327 -10.94 -15.25 28.21
N TYR A 328 -11.94 -14.63 27.63
CA TYR A 328 -13.16 -15.32 27.18
C TYR A 328 -12.87 -16.40 26.14
N LEU A 329 -12.06 -16.11 25.12
CA LEU A 329 -11.73 -17.06 24.07
C LEU A 329 -10.88 -18.23 24.60
N VAL A 330 -9.92 -17.94 25.49
CA VAL A 330 -9.06 -18.95 26.10
C VAL A 330 -9.82 -19.82 27.11
N SER A 331 -10.67 -19.22 27.96
CA SER A 331 -11.48 -19.99 28.93
C SER A 331 -12.52 -20.88 28.25
N THR A 332 -13.08 -20.42 27.11
CA THR A 332 -14.08 -21.19 26.36
C THR A 332 -13.45 -22.36 25.61
N ASN A 333 -12.36 -22.14 24.87
CA ASN A 333 -11.65 -23.21 24.14
C ASN A 333 -10.20 -22.80 23.82
N PRO A 334 -9.24 -23.12 24.70
CA PRO A 334 -7.85 -22.71 24.53
C PRO A 334 -7.20 -23.34 23.26
N LYS A 335 -7.58 -24.57 22.91
CA LYS A 335 -7.06 -25.24 21.70
C LYS A 335 -7.55 -24.57 20.41
N LEU A 336 -8.80 -24.10 20.41
CA LEU A 336 -9.35 -23.38 19.26
C LEU A 336 -8.70 -22.00 19.09
N TYR A 337 -8.49 -21.28 20.19
CA TYR A 337 -7.81 -19.97 20.19
C TYR A 337 -6.39 -20.10 19.62
N GLU A 338 -5.57 -21.01 20.17
CA GLU A 338 -4.21 -21.21 19.69
C GLU A 338 -4.17 -21.78 18.27
N GLY A 339 -5.09 -22.68 17.93
CA GLY A 339 -5.24 -23.21 16.57
C GLY A 339 -5.56 -22.12 15.53
N LYS A 340 -6.48 -21.20 15.85
CA LYS A 340 -6.77 -20.03 14.98
C LYS A 340 -5.58 -19.11 14.86
N ARG A 341 -4.90 -18.82 15.99
CA ARG A 341 -3.70 -17.97 15.97
C ARG A 341 -2.62 -18.54 15.07
N ARG A 342 -2.30 -19.83 15.18
CA ARG A 342 -1.31 -20.51 14.32
C ARG A 342 -1.69 -20.56 12.85
N ALA A 343 -2.99 -20.66 12.55
CA ALA A 343 -3.49 -20.88 11.20
C ALA A 343 -3.73 -19.60 10.40
N TYR A 344 -4.02 -18.46 11.04
CA TYR A 344 -4.46 -17.24 10.39
C TYR A 344 -3.57 -16.03 10.64
N HIS A 345 -2.91 -15.96 11.80
CA HIS A 345 -1.99 -14.87 12.12
C HIS A 345 -0.59 -15.20 11.58
N ASN A 346 0.01 -14.29 10.83
CA ASN A 346 1.40 -14.42 10.38
C ASN A 346 2.24 -13.29 10.98
N GLU A 347 3.33 -13.62 11.66
CA GLU A 347 4.17 -12.64 12.37
C GLU A 347 4.89 -11.70 11.41
N SER A 348 5.40 -12.18 10.29
CA SER A 348 6.10 -11.35 9.31
C SER A 348 5.18 -10.33 8.61
N ILE A 349 3.92 -10.73 8.34
CA ILE A 349 2.90 -9.77 7.85
C ILE A 349 2.60 -8.74 8.93
N SER A 350 2.52 -9.15 10.21
CA SER A 350 2.29 -8.23 11.33
C SER A 350 3.44 -7.24 11.48
N ASP A 351 4.68 -7.70 11.43
CA ASP A 351 5.88 -6.85 11.54
C ASP A 351 5.97 -5.85 10.39
N LEU A 352 5.64 -6.29 9.16
CA LEU A 352 5.58 -5.42 8.00
C LEU A 352 4.47 -4.38 8.13
N ALA A 353 3.26 -4.80 8.50
CA ALA A 353 2.08 -3.94 8.59
C ALA A 353 2.17 -2.92 9.74
N THR A 354 2.88 -3.25 10.81
CA THR A 354 3.12 -2.36 11.96
C THR A 354 4.45 -1.62 11.88
N LYS A 355 5.33 -1.97 10.93
CA LYS A 355 6.71 -1.46 10.89
C LYS A 355 7.40 -1.57 12.25
N PHE A 356 7.26 -2.73 12.89
CA PHE A 356 7.73 -2.96 14.26
C PHE A 356 9.21 -2.65 14.44
N THR A 357 10.05 -2.98 13.44
CA THR A 357 11.51 -2.81 13.45
C THR A 357 11.98 -1.38 13.13
N GLU A 358 11.08 -0.44 12.79
CA GLU A 358 11.49 0.93 12.49
C GLU A 358 12.06 1.60 13.73
N LYS A 359 13.31 2.10 13.62
CA LYS A 359 14.03 2.74 14.73
C LYS A 359 13.45 4.10 15.11
N ASN A 360 13.13 4.89 14.11
CA ASN A 360 12.59 6.23 14.29
C ASN A 360 11.06 6.17 14.27
N LYS A 361 10.43 6.07 15.42
CA LYS A 361 8.96 5.99 15.52
C LYS A 361 8.27 7.30 15.17
N ILE A 362 8.95 8.43 15.34
CA ILE A 362 8.46 9.78 15.07
C ILE A 362 9.51 10.57 14.31
N LEU A 363 9.08 11.35 13.32
CA LEU A 363 9.92 12.24 12.53
C LEU A 363 9.27 13.60 12.44
N GLN A 364 10.06 14.67 12.62
CA GLN A 364 9.60 16.01 12.28
C GLN A 364 9.72 16.24 10.77
N TYR A 365 8.63 16.60 10.15
CA TYR A 365 8.58 17.05 8.76
C TYR A 365 7.89 18.41 8.68
N LYS A 366 8.64 19.45 8.39
CA LYS A 366 8.18 20.86 8.52
C LYS A 366 7.70 21.13 9.95
N ASP A 367 6.47 21.60 10.12
CA ASP A 367 5.77 21.88 11.35
C ASP A 367 4.94 20.74 11.93
N GLU A 368 5.12 19.51 11.41
CA GLU A 368 4.32 18.34 11.79
C GLU A 368 5.20 17.21 12.34
N LEU A 369 4.71 16.56 13.41
CA LEU A 369 5.28 15.34 13.97
C LEU A 369 4.62 14.12 13.31
N VAL A 370 5.37 13.45 12.44
CA VAL A 370 4.87 12.35 11.61
C VAL A 370 5.21 11.01 12.23
N GLN A 371 4.19 10.21 12.49
CA GLN A 371 4.33 8.83 12.94
C GLN A 371 4.89 7.95 11.81
N GLN A 372 5.90 7.11 12.11
CA GLN A 372 6.53 6.21 11.18
C GLN A 372 6.16 4.74 11.40
N ASN A 373 5.78 4.36 12.62
CA ASN A 373 5.29 3.00 12.94
C ASN A 373 3.76 2.90 12.82
N ASP A 374 3.27 1.67 12.90
CA ASP A 374 1.86 1.30 12.92
C ASP A 374 1.01 1.89 11.78
N PRO A 375 1.48 1.89 10.51
CA PRO A 375 0.71 2.49 9.42
C PRO A 375 -0.65 1.81 9.23
N VAL A 376 -0.76 0.49 9.47
CA VAL A 376 -2.01 -0.25 9.33
C VAL A 376 -3.08 0.13 10.35
N PHE A 377 -2.71 0.78 11.44
CA PHE A 377 -3.65 1.25 12.47
C PHE A 377 -4.01 2.73 12.35
N ARG A 378 -3.41 3.47 11.41
CA ARG A 378 -3.61 4.90 11.23
C ARG A 378 -4.50 5.19 10.02
N ASP A 379 -5.58 5.92 10.22
CA ASP A 379 -6.39 6.42 9.11
C ASP A 379 -5.70 7.61 8.42
N PRO A 380 -5.80 7.73 7.08
CA PRO A 380 -5.24 8.86 6.37
C PRO A 380 -6.02 10.13 6.67
N LEU A 381 -5.30 11.26 6.77
CA LEU A 381 -5.90 12.59 6.90
C LEU A 381 -5.96 13.23 5.50
N PRO A 382 -7.16 13.42 4.92
CA PRO A 382 -7.32 14.01 3.61
C PRO A 382 -7.13 15.52 3.64
N ASN A 383 -6.53 16.09 2.59
CA ASN A 383 -6.42 17.54 2.43
C ASN A 383 -7.67 18.16 1.77
N HIS A 384 -8.37 17.37 0.94
CA HIS A 384 -9.58 17.78 0.24
C HIS A 384 -10.49 16.57 -0.07
N ILE A 385 -11.70 16.83 -0.52
CA ILE A 385 -12.74 15.79 -0.73
C ILE A 385 -12.30 14.68 -1.72
N LEU A 386 -11.52 15.01 -2.75
CA LEU A 386 -11.02 14.06 -3.74
C LEU A 386 -9.66 13.47 -3.38
N ASP A 387 -9.11 13.76 -2.21
CA ASP A 387 -7.79 13.30 -1.80
C ASP A 387 -7.84 11.83 -1.38
N PHE A 388 -7.43 10.94 -2.29
CA PHE A 388 -7.33 9.50 -2.05
C PHE A 388 -5.94 9.05 -1.58
N ARG A 389 -4.95 9.95 -1.66
CA ARG A 389 -3.57 9.62 -1.31
C ARG A 389 -3.41 9.47 0.19
N SER A 390 -2.74 8.40 0.56
CA SER A 390 -2.47 8.05 1.95
C SER A 390 -1.01 7.67 2.14
N HIS A 391 -0.62 7.42 3.38
CA HIS A 391 0.59 6.64 3.65
C HIS A 391 0.40 5.19 3.19
N PHE A 392 1.51 4.48 2.98
CA PHE A 392 1.48 3.08 2.55
C PHE A 392 1.00 2.16 3.68
N LEU A 393 0.25 1.11 3.33
CA LEU A 393 -0.41 0.16 4.23
C LEU A 393 -1.49 0.79 5.14
N ALA A 394 -2.09 1.90 4.75
CA ALA A 394 -3.24 2.46 5.47
C ALA A 394 -4.43 1.47 5.46
N PRO A 395 -5.19 1.34 6.56
CA PRO A 395 -6.31 0.38 6.63
C PRO A 395 -7.51 0.80 5.80
N ARG A 396 -7.62 2.09 5.53
CA ARG A 396 -8.71 2.72 4.75
C ARG A 396 -8.14 3.79 3.82
N LYS A 397 -8.86 4.07 2.75
CA LYS A 397 -8.59 5.17 1.82
C LYS A 397 -9.73 6.16 1.86
N HIS A 398 -9.43 7.45 1.80
CA HIS A 398 -10.43 8.49 1.72
C HIS A 398 -10.74 8.83 0.26
N PHE A 399 -12.00 9.03 -0.07
CA PHE A 399 -12.43 9.54 -1.38
C PHE A 399 -13.86 10.08 -1.29
N LEU A 400 -14.16 11.20 -1.93
CA LEU A 400 -15.49 11.85 -1.93
C LEU A 400 -16.08 12.08 -0.53
N GLY A 401 -15.22 12.41 0.45
CA GLY A 401 -15.66 12.66 1.83
C GLY A 401 -15.96 11.41 2.66
N MET A 402 -15.71 10.21 2.12
CA MET A 402 -15.95 8.92 2.78
C MET A 402 -14.67 8.11 2.89
N TYR A 403 -14.64 7.18 3.87
CA TYR A 403 -13.55 6.21 4.02
C TYR A 403 -14.00 4.85 3.49
N PHE A 404 -13.19 4.30 2.59
CA PHE A 404 -13.37 2.98 2.00
C PHE A 404 -12.29 2.04 2.52
N ASP A 405 -12.61 0.76 2.66
CA ASP A 405 -11.63 -0.27 2.96
C ASP A 405 -10.55 -0.33 1.89
N THR A 406 -9.29 -0.49 2.31
CA THR A 406 -8.14 -0.46 1.38
C THR A 406 -8.20 -1.56 0.33
N PHE A 407 -8.70 -2.76 0.68
CA PHE A 407 -8.81 -3.86 -0.28
C PHE A 407 -9.72 -3.47 -1.46
N TRP A 408 -10.94 -3.03 -1.18
CA TRP A 408 -11.94 -2.70 -2.21
C TRP A 408 -11.57 -1.43 -2.98
N PHE A 409 -10.98 -0.45 -2.31
CA PHE A 409 -10.52 0.76 -2.97
C PHE A 409 -9.37 0.46 -3.95
N ASN A 410 -8.38 -0.31 -3.53
CA ASN A 410 -7.24 -0.67 -4.36
C ASN A 410 -7.67 -1.55 -5.55
N LEU A 411 -8.57 -2.50 -5.33
CA LEU A 411 -9.18 -3.28 -6.38
C LEU A 411 -9.87 -2.38 -7.42
N SER A 412 -10.66 -1.42 -6.98
CA SER A 412 -11.32 -0.44 -7.86
C SER A 412 -10.32 0.41 -8.63
N ALA A 413 -9.21 0.81 -8.00
CA ALA A 413 -8.13 1.54 -8.67
C ALA A 413 -7.50 0.70 -9.80
N ILE A 414 -7.22 -0.58 -9.57
CA ILE A 414 -6.72 -1.50 -10.61
C ILE A 414 -7.70 -1.59 -11.79
N TRP A 415 -9.00 -1.70 -11.52
CA TRP A 415 -10.01 -1.75 -12.58
C TRP A 415 -10.13 -0.44 -13.36
N VAL A 416 -10.07 0.71 -12.68
CA VAL A 416 -10.03 2.03 -13.35
C VAL A 416 -8.81 2.14 -14.27
N MET A 417 -7.63 1.74 -13.79
CA MET A 417 -6.41 1.71 -14.62
C MET A 417 -6.56 0.77 -15.82
N THR A 418 -7.18 -0.39 -15.63
CA THR A 418 -7.45 -1.38 -16.69
C THR A 418 -8.38 -0.81 -17.77
N ILE A 419 -9.45 -0.13 -17.35
CA ILE A 419 -10.39 0.55 -18.27
C ILE A 419 -9.71 1.69 -19.02
N LEU A 420 -8.87 2.48 -18.38
CA LEU A 420 -8.08 3.51 -19.03
C LEU A 420 -7.15 2.91 -20.10
N LEU A 421 -6.49 1.78 -19.82
CA LEU A 421 -5.69 1.06 -20.80
C LEU A 421 -6.54 0.52 -21.98
N TYR A 422 -7.76 0.06 -21.71
CA TYR A 422 -8.69 -0.30 -22.79
C TYR A 422 -9.03 0.88 -23.68
N ILE A 423 -9.31 2.04 -23.10
CA ILE A 423 -9.58 3.28 -23.87
C ILE A 423 -8.36 3.67 -24.71
N THR A 424 -7.14 3.61 -24.15
CA THR A 424 -5.91 3.89 -24.92
C THR A 424 -5.69 2.90 -26.04
N LEU A 425 -6.03 1.63 -25.84
CA LEU A 425 -5.98 0.59 -26.87
C LEU A 425 -6.99 0.85 -27.99
N TYR A 426 -8.22 1.19 -27.62
CA TYR A 426 -9.29 1.45 -28.59
C TYR A 426 -8.95 2.61 -29.54
N TYR A 427 -8.39 3.72 -29.00
CA TYR A 427 -8.00 4.90 -29.79
C TYR A 427 -6.58 4.82 -30.36
N GLU A 428 -5.83 3.74 -30.14
CA GLU A 428 -4.39 3.61 -30.47
C GLU A 428 -3.55 4.78 -29.94
N SER A 429 -3.88 5.29 -28.76
CA SER A 429 -3.27 6.50 -28.23
C SER A 429 -1.77 6.35 -28.00
N LEU A 430 -1.31 5.19 -27.52
CA LEU A 430 0.11 4.90 -27.29
C LEU A 430 0.90 4.91 -28.61
N LYS A 431 0.36 4.30 -29.66
CA LYS A 431 0.96 4.29 -31.01
C LYS A 431 1.08 5.71 -31.58
N LYS A 432 -0.01 6.50 -31.53
CA LYS A 432 -0.03 7.90 -31.97
C LYS A 432 0.99 8.74 -31.21
N LEU A 433 1.12 8.52 -29.88
CA LEU A 433 2.08 9.22 -29.06
C LEU A 433 3.53 8.93 -29.50
N ILE A 434 3.87 7.66 -29.71
CA ILE A 434 5.21 7.24 -30.13
C ILE A 434 5.52 7.77 -31.54
N GLU A 435 4.55 7.73 -32.47
CA GLU A 435 4.70 8.30 -33.80
C GLU A 435 4.91 9.83 -33.77
N LEU A 436 4.29 10.53 -32.83
CA LEU A 436 4.52 11.96 -32.60
C LEU A 436 5.96 12.22 -32.13
N PHE A 437 6.43 11.47 -31.14
CA PHE A 437 7.81 11.61 -30.65
C PHE A 437 8.85 11.24 -31.71
N SER A 438 8.59 10.26 -32.57
CA SER A 438 9.52 9.88 -33.65
C SER A 438 9.67 10.97 -34.73
N LYS A 439 8.67 11.86 -34.88
CA LYS A 439 8.70 13.01 -35.79
C LYS A 439 9.46 14.21 -35.21
N ILE A 440 9.66 14.28 -33.90
CA ILE A 440 10.47 15.30 -33.27
C ILE A 440 11.93 14.94 -33.53
N LYS A 441 12.56 15.53 -34.54
CA LYS A 441 13.99 15.43 -34.82
C LYS A 441 14.72 15.99 -33.59
N LEU A 442 15.37 15.12 -32.81
CA LEU A 442 16.38 15.58 -31.86
C LEU A 442 17.43 16.38 -32.65
N PRO A 443 17.80 17.61 -32.21
CA PRO A 443 18.90 18.33 -32.83
C PRO A 443 20.12 17.41 -32.79
N SER A 444 20.70 17.19 -33.99
CA SER A 444 21.92 16.39 -34.11
C SER A 444 22.98 16.99 -33.18
N LEU A 445 23.39 16.25 -32.16
CA LEU A 445 24.65 16.48 -31.47
C LEU A 445 25.75 16.28 -32.51
N SER A 446 26.05 17.35 -33.25
CA SER A 446 27.26 17.43 -34.07
C SER A 446 28.47 17.36 -33.12
N LYS A 447 29.31 16.39 -33.42
CA LYS A 447 30.61 16.16 -32.79
C LYS A 447 31.47 17.42 -32.74
#